data_681051b85de6650d25506dcfab442ab4
#
_entry.id   681051b85de6650d25506dcfab442ab4
#
_cell.length_a   1.000
_cell.length_b   1.000
_cell.length_c   1.000
_cell.angle_alpha   90.00
_cell.angle_beta   90.00
_cell.angle_gamma   90.00
#
_symmetry.space_group_name_H-M   'P 1'
#
loop_
_entity.id
_entity.type
_entity.pdbx_description
1 polymer ?
#
loop_
_entity_poly.entity_id
_entity_poly.type
_entity_poly.pdbx_seq_one_letter_code
_entity_poly.pdbx_strand_id
1 'polypeptide(L)'
;MMNKLAAVLAIIGLVTCSGCAALVVGAGAGAGVYTYTTGELKRTYNAPFEKAVSDSLDALQSLKITVINKKSGGITTTINAEQSDKTPVTVNITMLGPNITEVSVRTGVVGLWDKNVSELIHAHIAKRLL
;
A
#
# COMPACT_ATOMS: atom_id res chain seq x y z
N MET A 1 -19.46 -27.40 37.07
CA MET A 1 -19.97 -26.10 36.55
C MET A 1 -18.88 -25.06 36.37
N MET A 2 -17.96 -24.87 37.32
CA MET A 2 -16.87 -23.91 37.20
C MET A 2 -15.91 -24.21 36.03
N ASN A 3 -15.59 -25.45 35.73
CA ASN A 3 -14.70 -25.85 34.67
C ASN A 3 -15.25 -25.52 33.25
N LYS A 4 -16.57 -25.58 33.09
CA LYS A 4 -17.19 -25.25 31.80
C LYS A 4 -17.23 -23.75 31.55
N LEU A 5 -17.41 -22.96 32.62
CA LEU A 5 -17.37 -21.50 32.51
C LEU A 5 -15.95 -20.99 32.22
N ALA A 6 -14.95 -21.57 32.85
CA ALA A 6 -13.55 -21.25 32.60
C ALA A 6 -13.13 -21.61 31.18
N ALA A 7 -13.61 -22.75 30.66
CA ALA A 7 -13.34 -23.14 29.26
C ALA A 7 -13.98 -22.20 28.24
N VAL A 8 -15.21 -21.74 28.50
CA VAL A 8 -15.92 -20.80 27.64
C VAL A 8 -15.22 -19.41 27.65
N LEU A 9 -14.79 -18.94 28.81
CA LEU A 9 -14.04 -17.69 28.94
C LEU A 9 -12.67 -17.76 28.25
N ALA A 10 -12.00 -18.92 28.34
CA ALA A 10 -10.72 -19.11 27.64
C ALA A 10 -10.89 -19.11 26.12
N ILE A 11 -11.97 -19.69 25.60
CA ILE A 11 -12.27 -19.72 24.17
C ILE A 11 -12.61 -18.32 23.66
N ILE A 12 -13.38 -17.54 24.42
CA ILE A 12 -13.72 -16.16 24.07
C ILE A 12 -12.46 -15.27 24.07
N GLY A 13 -11.56 -15.47 25.03
CA GLY A 13 -10.28 -14.77 25.10
C GLY A 13 -9.36 -15.06 23.90
N LEU A 14 -9.33 -16.30 23.42
CA LEU A 14 -8.52 -16.68 22.25
C LEU A 14 -9.07 -16.09 20.95
N VAL A 15 -10.37 -15.99 20.81
CA VAL A 15 -11.01 -15.46 19.58
C VAL A 15 -10.76 -13.96 19.44
N THR A 16 -10.69 -13.20 20.53
CA THR A 16 -10.44 -11.76 20.47
C THR A 16 -8.98 -11.41 20.13
N CYS A 17 -8.02 -12.27 20.49
CA CYS A 17 -6.61 -12.05 20.11
C CYS A 17 -6.28 -12.48 18.68
N SER A 18 -7.02 -13.42 18.10
CA SER A 18 -6.75 -13.89 16.75
C SER A 18 -7.22 -12.94 15.65
N GLY A 19 -8.14 -12.04 15.95
CA GLY A 19 -8.63 -11.05 14.97
C GLY A 19 -7.56 -10.07 14.52
N CYS A 20 -6.74 -9.56 15.42
CA CYS A 20 -5.66 -8.64 15.07
C CYS A 20 -4.47 -9.35 14.40
N ALA A 21 -4.16 -10.57 14.84
CA ALA A 21 -3.09 -11.38 14.25
C ALA A 21 -3.44 -11.86 12.84
N ALA A 22 -4.70 -12.17 12.57
CA ALA A 22 -5.15 -12.59 11.24
C ALA A 22 -5.06 -11.47 10.22
N LEU A 23 -5.28 -10.21 10.61
CA LEU A 23 -5.09 -9.05 9.74
C LEU A 23 -3.61 -8.84 9.39
N VAL A 24 -2.71 -9.03 10.34
CA VAL A 24 -1.26 -8.88 10.12
C VAL A 24 -0.69 -10.05 9.30
N VAL A 25 -1.16 -11.27 9.53
CA VAL A 25 -0.71 -12.46 8.77
C VAL A 25 -1.28 -12.47 7.35
N GLY A 26 -2.53 -12.07 7.17
CA GLY A 26 -3.11 -11.89 5.84
C GLY A 26 -2.34 -10.83 5.02
N ALA A 27 -1.75 -9.86 5.69
CA ALA A 27 -0.90 -8.83 5.13
C ALA A 27 0.44 -9.34 4.63
N GLY A 28 1.06 -10.29 5.33
CA GLY A 28 2.37 -10.83 4.97
C GLY A 28 2.33 -11.91 3.90
N ALA A 29 1.17 -12.44 3.57
CA ALA A 29 1.02 -13.60 2.67
C ALA A 29 0.86 -13.19 1.20
N GLY A 30 1.73 -12.32 0.68
CA GLY A 30 1.87 -12.04 -0.75
C GLY A 30 0.92 -11.00 -1.33
N ALA A 31 -0.22 -10.73 -0.72
CA ALA A 31 -1.15 -9.71 -1.20
C ALA A 31 -0.84 -8.31 -0.65
N GLY A 32 -0.05 -8.21 0.42
CA GLY A 32 0.22 -6.97 1.13
C GLY A 32 -1.04 -6.38 1.77
N VAL A 33 -0.91 -5.73 2.91
CA VAL A 33 -2.00 -4.95 3.46
C VAL A 33 -2.00 -3.58 2.81
N TYR A 34 -3.15 -3.24 2.25
CA TYR A 34 -3.43 -1.87 1.90
C TYR A 34 -3.96 -1.13 3.12
N THR A 35 -3.30 -0.05 3.49
CA THR A 35 -3.85 0.92 4.42
C THR A 35 -4.37 2.10 3.64
N TYR A 36 -5.67 2.36 3.76
CA TYR A 36 -6.30 3.48 3.08
C TYR A 36 -6.72 4.54 4.10
N THR A 37 -6.05 5.68 4.06
CA THR A 37 -6.31 6.78 4.98
C THR A 37 -6.19 8.12 4.26
N THR A 38 -7.21 8.95 4.33
CA THR A 38 -7.22 10.30 3.74
C THR A 38 -6.85 10.29 2.24
N GLY A 39 -7.42 9.36 1.50
CA GLY A 39 -7.19 9.21 0.07
C GLY A 39 -5.88 8.51 -0.31
N GLU A 40 -5.05 8.21 0.65
CA GLU A 40 -3.74 7.59 0.45
C GLU A 40 -3.81 6.09 0.66
N LEU A 41 -3.49 5.33 -0.38
CA LEU A 41 -3.45 3.87 -0.35
C LEU A 41 -1.99 3.42 -0.24
N LYS A 42 -1.63 2.88 0.92
CA LYS A 42 -0.27 2.43 1.23
C LYS A 42 -0.15 0.91 1.15
N ARG A 43 0.98 0.46 0.63
CA ARG A 43 1.36 -0.94 0.65
C ARG A 43 2.87 -1.07 0.81
N THR A 44 3.30 -2.04 1.60
CA THR A 44 4.71 -2.39 1.76
C THR A 44 5.08 -3.54 0.85
N TYR A 45 6.19 -3.39 0.14
CA TYR A 45 6.72 -4.40 -0.78
C TYR A 45 8.06 -4.91 -0.28
N ASN A 46 8.31 -6.20 -0.46
CA ASN A 46 9.61 -6.81 -0.21
C ASN A 46 10.52 -6.60 -1.44
N ALA A 47 10.97 -5.38 -1.61
CA ALA A 47 11.77 -4.97 -2.76
C ALA A 47 12.73 -3.83 -2.39
N PRO A 48 13.89 -3.73 -3.06
CA PRO A 48 14.80 -2.61 -2.91
C PRO A 48 14.14 -1.29 -3.33
N PHE A 49 14.52 -0.22 -2.66
CA PHE A 49 13.98 1.13 -2.91
C PHE A 49 14.10 1.55 -4.38
N GLU A 50 15.28 1.38 -4.97
CA GLU A 50 15.52 1.77 -6.36
C GLU A 50 14.63 1.02 -7.35
N LYS A 51 14.42 -0.27 -7.10
CA LYS A 51 13.53 -1.08 -7.93
C LYS A 51 12.07 -0.62 -7.77
N ALA A 52 11.64 -0.32 -6.55
CA ALA A 52 10.29 0.18 -6.29
C ALA A 52 10.04 1.51 -7.01
N VAL A 53 11.02 2.42 -7.02
CA VAL A 53 10.94 3.69 -7.76
C VAL A 53 10.81 3.44 -9.26
N SER A 54 11.69 2.63 -9.83
CA SER A 54 11.68 2.29 -11.25
C SER A 54 10.37 1.63 -11.68
N ASP A 55 9.93 0.63 -10.93
CA ASP A 55 8.71 -0.11 -11.26
C ASP A 55 7.44 0.73 -11.06
N SER A 56 7.47 1.68 -10.13
CA SER A 56 6.38 2.65 -9.97
C SER A 56 6.26 3.57 -11.18
N LEU A 57 7.38 4.07 -11.70
CA LEU A 57 7.40 4.88 -12.93
C LEU A 57 6.89 4.08 -14.13
N ASP A 58 7.32 2.83 -14.27
CA ASP A 58 6.87 1.94 -15.34
C ASP A 58 5.38 1.61 -15.24
N ALA A 59 4.87 1.43 -14.04
CA ALA A 59 3.44 1.21 -13.81
C ALA A 59 2.60 2.41 -14.23
N LEU A 60 3.02 3.63 -13.88
CA LEU A 60 2.34 4.86 -14.29
C LEU A 60 2.36 5.00 -15.82
N GLN A 61 3.48 4.73 -16.46
CA GLN A 61 3.60 4.76 -17.90
C GLN A 61 2.67 3.74 -18.58
N SER A 62 2.60 2.52 -18.06
CA SER A 62 1.72 1.48 -18.57
C SER A 62 0.24 1.85 -18.49
N LEU A 63 -0.14 2.63 -17.49
CA LEU A 63 -1.50 3.12 -17.29
C LEU A 63 -1.77 4.46 -18.01
N LYS A 64 -0.81 4.94 -18.78
CA LYS A 64 -0.88 6.23 -19.50
C LYS A 64 -1.11 7.42 -18.56
N ILE A 65 -0.54 7.33 -17.36
CA ILE A 65 -0.52 8.41 -16.38
C ILE A 65 0.78 9.20 -16.60
N THR A 66 0.66 10.48 -16.89
CA THR A 66 1.80 11.33 -17.23
C THR A 66 2.53 11.80 -15.98
N VAL A 67 3.81 11.49 -15.87
CA VAL A 67 4.66 11.97 -14.77
C VAL A 67 4.98 13.46 -15.02
N ILE A 68 4.64 14.31 -14.06
CA ILE A 68 4.89 15.76 -14.11
C ILE A 68 6.27 16.07 -13.55
N ASN A 69 6.58 15.53 -12.35
CA ASN A 69 7.90 15.67 -11.76
C ASN A 69 8.20 14.51 -10.82
N LYS A 70 9.47 14.36 -10.49
CA LYS A 70 9.97 13.40 -9.51
C LYS A 70 10.95 14.11 -8.59
N LYS A 71 10.69 14.05 -7.29
CA LYS A 71 11.55 14.58 -6.24
C LYS A 71 12.13 13.44 -5.43
N SER A 72 13.44 13.30 -5.41
CA SER A 72 14.14 12.33 -4.58
C SER A 72 14.92 13.04 -3.48
N GLY A 73 14.80 12.54 -2.25
CA GLY A 73 15.51 13.09 -1.11
C GLY A 73 15.68 12.01 -0.02
N GLY A 74 16.94 11.68 0.32
CA GLY A 74 17.22 10.70 1.35
C GLY A 74 16.58 9.33 1.08
N ILE A 75 15.63 8.97 1.91
CA ILE A 75 14.95 7.67 1.85
C ILE A 75 13.56 7.75 1.20
N THR A 76 13.18 8.88 0.63
CA THR A 76 11.86 9.07 0.06
C THR A 76 11.96 9.66 -1.35
N THR A 77 11.15 9.12 -2.26
CA THR A 77 10.92 9.70 -3.59
C THR A 77 9.44 10.00 -3.75
N THR A 78 9.12 11.20 -4.18
CA THR A 78 7.76 11.64 -4.51
C THR A 78 7.63 11.81 -6.01
N ILE A 79 6.65 11.12 -6.59
CA ILE A 79 6.31 11.24 -8.00
C ILE A 79 4.97 11.95 -8.10
N ASN A 80 4.94 13.10 -8.76
CA ASN A 80 3.70 13.79 -9.09
C ASN A 80 3.35 13.51 -10.55
N ALA A 81 2.15 13.07 -10.78
CA ALA A 81 1.64 12.67 -12.08
C ALA A 81 0.19 13.12 -12.26
N GLU A 82 -0.33 13.01 -13.45
CA GLU A 82 -1.75 13.28 -13.71
C GLU A 82 -2.31 12.34 -14.77
N GLN A 83 -3.58 12.03 -14.65
CA GLN A 83 -4.31 11.27 -15.65
C GLN A 83 -4.66 12.17 -16.86
N SER A 84 -5.13 11.55 -17.94
CA SER A 84 -5.54 12.27 -19.14
C SER A 84 -6.65 13.30 -18.92
N ASP A 85 -7.50 13.07 -17.89
CA ASP A 85 -8.55 13.99 -17.46
C ASP A 85 -8.08 15.06 -16.47
N LYS A 86 -6.76 15.19 -16.27
CA LYS A 86 -6.12 16.13 -15.34
C LYS A 86 -6.27 15.76 -13.85
N THR A 87 -6.78 14.59 -13.52
CA THR A 87 -6.84 14.12 -12.13
C THR A 87 -5.40 13.90 -11.60
N PRO A 88 -5.02 14.56 -10.49
CA PRO A 88 -3.66 14.41 -9.95
C PRO A 88 -3.45 13.03 -9.32
N VAL A 89 -2.24 12.52 -9.48
CA VAL A 89 -1.77 11.28 -8.86
C VAL A 89 -0.45 11.58 -8.16
N THR A 90 -0.36 11.21 -6.89
CA THR A 90 0.88 11.35 -6.12
C THR A 90 1.32 9.98 -5.63
N VAL A 91 2.54 9.60 -5.93
CA VAL A 91 3.16 8.36 -5.46
C VAL A 91 4.33 8.72 -4.56
N ASN A 92 4.27 8.31 -3.31
CA ASN A 92 5.35 8.45 -2.33
C ASN A 92 5.98 7.09 -2.09
N ILE A 93 7.28 6.99 -2.28
CA ILE A 93 8.04 5.75 -2.12
C ILE A 93 9.05 5.97 -1.00
N THR A 94 8.95 5.19 0.05
CA THR A 94 9.79 5.34 1.26
C THR A 94 10.53 4.04 1.54
N MET A 95 11.85 4.15 1.70
CA MET A 95 12.68 3.02 2.12
C MET A 95 12.46 2.74 3.61
N LEU A 96 12.00 1.54 3.93
CA LEU A 96 11.85 1.07 5.31
C LEU A 96 13.01 0.17 5.75
N GLY A 97 13.74 -0.40 4.81
CA GLY A 97 14.87 -1.28 5.04
C GLY A 97 15.55 -1.64 3.72
N PRO A 98 16.62 -2.46 3.75
CA PRO A 98 17.40 -2.80 2.54
C PRO A 98 16.57 -3.40 1.40
N ASN A 99 15.57 -4.22 1.76
CA ASN A 99 14.68 -4.87 0.79
C ASN A 99 13.22 -4.69 1.18
N ILE A 100 12.90 -3.60 1.86
CA ILE A 100 11.53 -3.28 2.29
C ILE A 100 11.24 -1.83 1.91
N THR A 101 10.23 -1.64 1.09
CA THR A 101 9.85 -0.31 0.59
C THR A 101 8.34 -0.12 0.70
N GLU A 102 7.92 1.00 1.27
CA GLU A 102 6.52 1.40 1.30
C GLU A 102 6.21 2.27 0.09
N VAL A 103 5.12 1.94 -0.61
CA VAL A 103 4.59 2.75 -1.69
C VAL A 103 3.21 3.25 -1.29
N SER A 104 3.02 4.56 -1.35
CA SER A 104 1.76 5.22 -1.07
C SER A 104 1.25 5.90 -2.34
N VAL A 105 0.02 5.62 -2.72
CA VAL A 105 -0.61 6.20 -3.91
C VAL A 105 -1.85 6.98 -3.51
N ARG A 106 -1.93 8.22 -3.94
CA ARG A 106 -3.09 9.08 -3.77
C ARG A 106 -3.56 9.55 -5.14
N THR A 107 -4.83 9.31 -5.45
CA THR A 107 -5.44 9.73 -6.71
C THR A 107 -6.62 10.63 -6.42
N GLY A 108 -6.66 11.80 -7.05
CA GLY A 108 -7.74 12.77 -6.92
C GLY A 108 -7.36 13.99 -6.09
N VAL A 109 -8.37 14.80 -5.79
CA VAL A 109 -8.24 16.01 -4.96
C VAL A 109 -8.93 15.81 -3.62
N VAL A 110 -8.64 16.67 -2.66
CA VAL A 110 -9.21 16.61 -1.31
C VAL A 110 -10.74 16.49 -1.38
N GLY A 111 -11.27 15.44 -0.75
CA GLY A 111 -12.70 15.15 -0.72
C GLY A 111 -13.22 14.36 -1.92
N LEU A 112 -12.43 14.16 -2.97
CA LEU A 112 -12.80 13.42 -4.18
C LEU A 112 -11.69 12.41 -4.55
N TRP A 113 -11.40 11.50 -3.62
CA TRP A 113 -10.36 10.48 -3.80
C TRP A 113 -10.85 9.32 -4.66
N ASP A 114 -10.02 8.88 -5.60
CA ASP A 114 -10.29 7.70 -6.42
C ASP A 114 -9.44 6.51 -5.95
N LYS A 115 -10.01 5.74 -5.05
CA LYS A 115 -9.37 4.54 -4.51
C LYS A 115 -9.14 3.48 -5.60
N ASN A 116 -10.05 3.35 -6.55
CA ASN A 116 -9.97 2.33 -7.60
C ASN A 116 -8.73 2.52 -8.48
N VAL A 117 -8.42 3.75 -8.86
CA VAL A 117 -7.21 4.07 -9.63
C VAL A 117 -5.96 3.80 -8.79
N SER A 118 -5.97 4.16 -7.51
CA SER A 118 -4.85 3.86 -6.60
C SER A 118 -4.61 2.35 -6.46
N GLU A 119 -5.67 1.55 -6.36
CA GLU A 119 -5.58 0.08 -6.35
C GLU A 119 -5.02 -0.47 -7.67
N LEU A 120 -5.45 0.08 -8.78
CA LEU A 120 -4.96 -0.30 -10.11
C LEU A 120 -3.46 0.00 -10.27
N ILE A 121 -3.01 1.14 -9.80
CA ILE A 121 -1.59 1.50 -9.80
C ILE A 121 -0.79 0.50 -8.95
N HIS A 122 -1.26 0.20 -7.74
CA HIS A 122 -0.63 -0.81 -6.88
C HIS A 122 -0.60 -2.20 -7.52
N ALA A 123 -1.65 -2.59 -8.22
CA ALA A 123 -1.69 -3.87 -8.92
C ALA A 123 -0.60 -3.95 -10.00
N HIS A 124 -0.40 -2.89 -10.76
CA HIS A 124 0.68 -2.82 -11.76
C HIS A 124 2.07 -2.80 -11.14
N ILE A 125 2.26 -2.12 -10.02
CA ILE A 125 3.52 -2.14 -9.26
C ILE A 125 3.78 -3.54 -8.72
N ALA A 126 2.81 -4.15 -8.07
CA ALA A 126 2.93 -5.49 -7.49
C ALA A 126 3.30 -6.55 -8.54
N LYS A 127 2.72 -6.47 -9.73
CA LYS A 127 2.99 -7.37 -10.84
C LYS A 127 4.46 -7.33 -11.28
N ARG A 128 5.12 -6.18 -11.13
CA ARG A 128 6.54 -6.00 -11.48
C ARG A 128 7.47 -6.37 -10.34
N LEU A 129 7.05 -6.15 -9.09
CA LEU A 129 7.86 -6.40 -7.89
C LEU A 129 7.75 -7.83 -7.35
N LEU A 130 6.71 -8.54 -7.72
CA LEU A 130 6.47 -9.93 -7.36
C LEU A 130 6.74 -10.85 -8.56
#